data_89132bf05b7f7501772d80f1278fb9d1
#
_entry.id   89132bf05b7f7501772d80f1278fb9d1
#
_cell.length_a   1.000
_cell.length_b   1.000
_cell.length_c   1.000
_cell.angle_alpha   90.00
_cell.angle_beta   90.00
_cell.angle_gamma   90.00
#
_symmetry.space_group_name_H-M   'P 1'
#
loop_
_entity.id
_entity.type
_entity.pdbx_description
1 polymer ?
#
loop_
_entity_poly.entity_id
_entity_poly.type
_entity_poly.pdbx_seq_one_letter_code
_entity_poly.pdbx_strand_id
1 'polypeptide(L)'
;GYHVTDRRGDSCLLISRGTKYNTFYIFGGSDESSQDTIQGITLAGVFFDKVALMPESFVNQATARCSVEGSKWWFNCNPEGPQHWFYTSWILEARNKGLLYLHFTMEDNLSLSEGIKSRYRSMYVGVFFERYILGRWCMAEGLVYDMIARDKERYLMRGPITGMQGRFYVSIDYGTRNPCSMGLWCVHGGKAVRIAESYYDSRKTGRQRTDEEHYHALVELTAGRYIDS
;
A
#
# COMPACT_ATOMS: atom_id res chain seq x y z
N GLY A 1 -32.48 -17.74 21.93
CA GLY A 1 -31.20 -17.82 21.24
C GLY A 1 -31.21 -17.07 19.92
N TYR A 2 -30.08 -16.95 19.25
CA TYR A 2 -29.99 -16.46 17.90
C TYR A 2 -30.09 -17.63 16.92
N HIS A 3 -30.76 -17.40 15.78
CA HIS A 3 -30.76 -18.30 14.63
C HIS A 3 -29.83 -17.75 13.57
N VAL A 4 -28.97 -18.61 13.03
CA VAL A 4 -28.05 -18.28 11.94
C VAL A 4 -28.37 -19.12 10.73
N THR A 5 -28.64 -18.48 9.61
CA THR A 5 -28.87 -19.15 8.32
C THR A 5 -27.76 -18.73 7.36
N ASP A 6 -26.99 -19.71 6.89
CA ASP A 6 -25.93 -19.50 5.90
C ASP A 6 -26.56 -19.59 4.49
N ARG A 7 -26.52 -18.49 3.75
CA ARG A 7 -26.97 -18.37 2.36
C ARG A 7 -25.76 -18.26 1.44
N ARG A 8 -25.05 -19.36 1.25
CA ARG A 8 -23.81 -19.41 0.46
C ARG A 8 -23.97 -18.90 -0.97
N GLY A 9 -25.11 -19.16 -1.61
CA GLY A 9 -25.40 -18.68 -2.97
C GLY A 9 -25.46 -17.15 -3.07
N ASP A 10 -25.86 -16.48 -1.99
CA ASP A 10 -25.98 -15.02 -1.92
C ASP A 10 -24.81 -14.37 -1.19
N SER A 11 -23.77 -15.15 -0.84
CA SER A 11 -22.60 -14.70 -0.05
C SER A 11 -23.00 -13.92 1.21
N CYS A 12 -24.01 -14.41 1.95
CA CYS A 12 -24.49 -13.73 3.15
C CYS A 12 -24.92 -14.68 4.27
N LEU A 13 -24.85 -14.17 5.49
CA LEU A 13 -25.41 -14.78 6.69
C LEU A 13 -26.63 -13.99 7.15
N LEU A 14 -27.75 -14.68 7.38
CA LEU A 14 -28.91 -14.09 8.03
C LEU A 14 -28.90 -14.48 9.51
N ILE A 15 -28.84 -13.49 10.38
CA ILE A 15 -28.89 -13.69 11.83
C ILE A 15 -30.19 -13.10 12.36
N SER A 16 -31.02 -13.92 13.02
CA SER A 16 -32.31 -13.50 13.56
C SER A 16 -32.48 -13.80 15.05
N ARG A 17 -33.24 -12.97 15.72
CA ARG A 17 -33.71 -13.17 17.11
C ARG A 17 -35.12 -12.64 17.26
N GLY A 18 -36.09 -13.55 17.47
CA GLY A 18 -37.49 -13.19 17.45
C GLY A 18 -37.91 -12.66 16.07
N THR A 19 -38.52 -11.50 16.03
CA THR A 19 -38.93 -10.81 14.80
C THR A 19 -37.84 -9.96 14.16
N LYS A 20 -36.69 -9.78 14.82
CA LYS A 20 -35.57 -8.97 14.33
C LYS A 20 -34.57 -9.82 13.57
N TYR A 21 -34.06 -9.31 12.45
CA TYR A 21 -33.01 -9.96 11.68
C TYR A 21 -32.03 -8.93 11.13
N ASN A 22 -30.80 -9.38 10.89
CA ASN A 22 -29.75 -8.66 10.17
C ASN A 22 -29.15 -9.57 9.11
N THR A 23 -28.83 -8.99 7.97
CA THR A 23 -28.09 -9.67 6.90
C THR A 23 -26.64 -9.22 6.92
N PHE A 24 -25.73 -10.17 6.98
CA PHE A 24 -24.29 -9.94 6.95
C PHE A 24 -23.77 -10.43 5.61
N TYR A 25 -23.42 -9.51 4.72
CA TYR A 25 -22.81 -9.81 3.44
C TYR A 25 -21.33 -10.08 3.62
N ILE A 26 -20.80 -11.01 2.82
CA ILE A 26 -19.39 -11.40 2.83
C ILE A 26 -18.82 -11.10 1.43
N PHE A 27 -17.90 -10.17 1.36
CA PHE A 27 -17.25 -9.75 0.11
C PHE A 27 -15.76 -10.01 0.16
N GLY A 28 -15.18 -10.38 -0.98
CA GLY A 28 -13.74 -10.33 -1.18
C GLY A 28 -13.29 -8.91 -1.54
N GLY A 29 -12.15 -8.49 -1.02
CA GLY A 29 -11.53 -7.19 -1.31
C GLY A 29 -10.10 -7.37 -1.78
N SER A 30 -9.85 -8.25 -2.78
CA SER A 30 -8.51 -8.63 -3.20
C SER A 30 -7.90 -7.74 -4.29
N ASP A 31 -8.74 -7.05 -5.07
CA ASP A 31 -8.32 -6.24 -6.21
C ASP A 31 -9.22 -5.01 -6.43
N GLU A 32 -8.82 -4.15 -7.36
CA GLU A 32 -9.55 -2.91 -7.67
C GLU A 32 -10.97 -3.15 -8.20
N SER A 33 -11.26 -4.30 -8.82
CA SER A 33 -12.60 -4.62 -9.32
C SER A 33 -13.56 -5.03 -8.20
N SER A 34 -13.04 -5.38 -7.03
CA SER A 34 -13.85 -5.76 -5.87
C SER A 34 -14.82 -4.66 -5.44
N GLN A 35 -14.51 -3.38 -5.69
CA GLN A 35 -15.40 -2.25 -5.41
C GLN A 35 -16.74 -2.35 -6.15
N ASP A 36 -16.78 -2.98 -7.33
CA ASP A 36 -18.00 -3.09 -8.14
C ASP A 36 -19.02 -4.03 -7.48
N THR A 37 -18.57 -4.98 -6.68
CA THR A 37 -19.43 -5.96 -6.00
C THR A 37 -20.31 -5.36 -4.91
N ILE A 38 -19.95 -4.18 -4.41
CA ILE A 38 -20.66 -3.47 -3.32
C ILE A 38 -21.41 -2.23 -3.81
N GLN A 39 -21.51 -2.03 -5.13
CA GLN A 39 -22.28 -0.92 -5.68
C GLN A 39 -23.79 -1.14 -5.45
N GLY A 40 -24.48 -0.04 -5.13
CA GLY A 40 -25.94 -0.04 -4.98
C GLY A 40 -26.47 -0.58 -3.65
N ILE A 41 -25.63 -1.08 -2.74
CA ILE A 41 -26.07 -1.52 -1.41
C ILE A 41 -25.99 -0.39 -0.39
N THR A 42 -26.82 -0.46 0.64
CA THR A 42 -26.80 0.42 1.81
C THR A 42 -26.45 -0.40 3.03
N LEU A 43 -25.44 0.03 3.79
CA LEU A 43 -24.89 -0.72 4.93
C LEU A 43 -25.14 0.02 6.24
N ALA A 44 -25.48 -0.73 7.29
CA ALA A 44 -25.52 -0.24 8.66
C ALA A 44 -24.15 -0.30 9.36
N GLY A 45 -23.16 -0.90 8.72
CA GLY A 45 -21.79 -0.96 9.17
C GLY A 45 -20.96 -1.92 8.32
N VAL A 46 -19.64 -1.84 8.45
CA VAL A 46 -18.71 -2.72 7.76
C VAL A 46 -17.53 -3.08 8.68
N PHE A 47 -17.10 -4.32 8.58
CA PHE A 47 -15.90 -4.83 9.21
C PHE A 47 -14.89 -5.24 8.13
N PHE A 48 -13.71 -4.68 8.18
CA PHE A 48 -12.61 -5.00 7.26
C PHE A 48 -11.59 -5.88 7.97
N ASP A 49 -11.53 -7.14 7.57
CA ASP A 49 -10.52 -8.05 8.07
C ASP A 49 -9.25 -7.92 7.24
N LYS A 50 -8.12 -7.60 7.89
CA LYS A 50 -6.82 -7.35 7.25
C LYS A 50 -6.87 -6.21 6.22
N VAL A 51 -7.44 -5.07 6.59
CA VAL A 51 -7.67 -3.92 5.69
C VAL A 51 -6.42 -3.45 4.95
N ALA A 52 -5.23 -3.61 5.51
CA ALA A 52 -3.97 -3.26 4.84
C ALA A 52 -3.68 -4.11 3.58
N LEU A 53 -4.37 -5.23 3.38
CA LEU A 53 -4.25 -6.05 2.16
C LEU A 53 -5.29 -5.70 1.10
N MET A 54 -6.21 -4.77 1.41
CA MET A 54 -7.30 -4.38 0.50
C MET A 54 -6.92 -3.15 -0.30
N PRO A 55 -7.44 -2.98 -1.54
CA PRO A 55 -7.32 -1.73 -2.27
C PRO A 55 -8.01 -0.57 -1.55
N GLU A 56 -7.42 0.61 -1.60
CA GLU A 56 -8.01 1.83 -1.03
C GLU A 56 -9.38 2.15 -1.63
N SER A 57 -9.54 1.94 -2.94
CA SER A 57 -10.80 2.13 -3.67
C SER A 57 -11.94 1.30 -3.10
N PHE A 58 -11.70 0.02 -2.81
CA PHE A 58 -12.68 -0.88 -2.20
C PHE A 58 -13.11 -0.40 -0.81
N VAL A 59 -12.17 -0.01 0.04
CA VAL A 59 -12.47 0.46 1.40
C VAL A 59 -13.22 1.79 1.37
N ASN A 60 -12.82 2.71 0.51
CA ASN A 60 -13.54 3.98 0.32
C ASN A 60 -14.96 3.77 -0.18
N GLN A 61 -15.17 2.85 -1.13
CA GLN A 61 -16.49 2.51 -1.62
C GLN A 61 -17.36 1.90 -0.51
N ALA A 62 -16.84 0.93 0.24
CA ALA A 62 -17.58 0.27 1.31
C ALA A 62 -17.97 1.23 2.46
N THR A 63 -17.05 2.10 2.86
CA THR A 63 -17.33 3.13 3.90
C THR A 63 -18.37 4.14 3.43
N ALA A 64 -18.35 4.54 2.13
CA ALA A 64 -19.35 5.42 1.54
C ALA A 64 -20.76 4.78 1.49
N ARG A 65 -20.87 3.44 1.47
CA ARG A 65 -22.17 2.74 1.55
C ARG A 65 -22.77 2.68 2.96
N CYS A 66 -22.00 3.03 3.99
CA CYS A 66 -22.49 3.13 5.36
C CYS A 66 -23.24 4.45 5.58
N SER A 67 -24.39 4.61 4.96
CA SER A 67 -25.21 5.83 4.97
C SER A 67 -26.42 5.76 5.91
N VAL A 68 -26.55 4.70 6.69
CA VAL A 68 -27.57 4.59 7.74
C VAL A 68 -27.11 5.37 8.97
N GLU A 69 -28.02 6.11 9.61
CA GLU A 69 -27.73 6.82 10.86
C GLU A 69 -27.16 5.86 11.91
N GLY A 70 -26.06 6.25 12.56
CA GLY A 70 -25.36 5.42 13.54
C GLY A 70 -24.52 4.29 12.95
N SER A 71 -24.35 4.23 11.62
CA SER A 71 -23.46 3.27 10.98
C SER A 71 -22.04 3.36 11.50
N LYS A 72 -21.33 2.23 11.53
CA LYS A 72 -19.98 2.14 12.09
C LYS A 72 -19.05 1.36 11.18
N TRP A 73 -17.77 1.68 11.28
CA TRP A 73 -16.69 0.99 10.60
C TRP A 73 -15.75 0.34 11.62
N TRP A 74 -15.31 -0.87 11.32
CA TRP A 74 -14.32 -1.58 12.11
C TRP A 74 -13.22 -2.08 11.17
N PHE A 75 -12.00 -1.93 11.61
CA PHE A 75 -10.82 -2.32 10.85
C PHE A 75 -9.90 -3.14 11.74
N ASN A 76 -9.29 -4.17 11.16
CA ASN A 76 -8.10 -4.77 11.74
C ASN A 76 -7.03 -4.92 10.67
N CYS A 77 -5.78 -4.90 11.05
CA CYS A 77 -4.65 -5.19 10.18
C CYS A 77 -3.38 -5.46 10.96
N ASN A 78 -2.45 -6.14 10.31
CA ASN A 78 -1.05 -6.06 10.68
C ASN A 78 -0.45 -4.80 10.04
N PRO A 79 0.56 -4.17 10.67
CA PRO A 79 1.25 -3.04 10.11
C PRO A 79 2.01 -3.39 8.82
N GLU A 80 2.06 -2.41 7.91
CA GLU A 80 2.83 -2.43 6.68
C GLU A 80 3.89 -1.31 6.68
N GLY A 81 4.22 -0.76 5.53
CA GLY A 81 5.13 0.38 5.43
C GLY A 81 4.51 1.69 5.92
N PRO A 82 5.30 2.66 6.39
CA PRO A 82 4.80 3.94 6.91
C PRO A 82 4.19 4.85 5.84
N GLN A 83 4.36 4.52 4.55
CA GLN A 83 3.73 5.22 3.43
C GLN A 83 2.46 4.51 2.93
N HIS A 84 2.05 3.45 3.61
CA HIS A 84 0.85 2.70 3.23
C HIS A 84 -0.40 3.58 3.37
N TRP A 85 -1.31 3.52 2.38
CA TRP A 85 -2.50 4.37 2.31
C TRP A 85 -3.35 4.31 3.58
N PHE A 86 -3.53 3.11 4.18
CA PHE A 86 -4.34 2.97 5.40
C PHE A 86 -3.69 3.65 6.61
N TYR A 87 -2.35 3.60 6.71
CA TYR A 87 -1.63 4.30 7.77
C TYR A 87 -1.76 5.82 7.62
N THR A 88 -1.47 6.33 6.42
CA THR A 88 -1.44 7.78 6.17
C THR A 88 -2.84 8.42 6.17
N SER A 89 -3.84 7.73 5.58
CA SER A 89 -5.18 8.30 5.41
C SER A 89 -6.12 8.01 6.58
N TRP A 90 -5.84 6.97 7.40
CA TRP A 90 -6.73 6.56 8.49
C TRP A 90 -6.08 6.63 9.86
N ILE A 91 -4.92 5.98 10.06
CA ILE A 91 -4.32 5.88 11.40
C ILE A 91 -3.74 7.21 11.84
N LEU A 92 -2.96 7.90 11.00
CA LEU A 92 -2.43 9.23 11.33
C LEU A 92 -3.54 10.28 11.47
N GLU A 93 -4.64 10.10 10.74
CA GLU A 93 -5.81 10.98 10.77
C GLU A 93 -6.89 10.53 11.77
N ALA A 94 -6.62 9.53 12.59
CA ALA A 94 -7.62 8.92 13.48
C ALA A 94 -8.31 9.95 14.37
N ARG A 95 -7.55 10.89 14.95
CA ARG A 95 -8.10 11.97 15.80
C ARG A 95 -9.02 12.90 15.01
N ASN A 96 -8.61 13.31 13.83
CA ASN A 96 -9.39 14.22 12.97
C ASN A 96 -10.68 13.56 12.47
N LYS A 97 -10.65 12.24 12.27
CA LYS A 97 -11.80 11.43 11.85
C LYS A 97 -12.66 10.91 13.01
N GLY A 98 -12.32 11.23 14.26
CA GLY A 98 -13.04 10.74 15.44
C GLY A 98 -12.96 9.22 15.62
N LEU A 99 -11.86 8.58 15.18
CA LEU A 99 -11.66 7.14 15.25
C LEU A 99 -10.97 6.74 16.56
N LEU A 100 -11.40 5.61 17.13
CA LEU A 100 -10.68 4.93 18.19
C LEU A 100 -9.58 4.07 17.53
N TYR A 101 -8.32 4.41 17.76
CA TYR A 101 -7.18 3.59 17.36
C TYR A 101 -6.66 2.80 18.54
N LEU A 102 -6.65 1.48 18.40
CA LEU A 102 -6.08 0.54 19.37
C LEU A 102 -4.86 -0.14 18.76
N HIS A 103 -3.75 -0.05 19.48
CA HIS A 103 -2.51 -0.72 19.10
C HIS A 103 -2.29 -1.91 20.02
N PHE A 104 -2.06 -3.06 19.43
CA PHE A 104 -1.76 -4.31 20.13
C PHE A 104 -0.41 -4.86 19.70
N THR A 105 0.30 -5.43 20.66
CA THR A 105 1.53 -6.18 20.45
C THR A 105 1.28 -7.66 20.72
N MET A 106 2.27 -8.50 20.44
CA MET A 106 2.18 -9.91 20.84
C MET A 106 1.99 -10.09 22.36
N GLU A 107 2.51 -9.16 23.17
CA GLU A 107 2.43 -9.25 24.64
C GLU A 107 1.00 -9.09 25.14
N ASP A 108 0.16 -8.34 24.43
CA ASP A 108 -1.25 -8.12 24.76
C ASP A 108 -2.12 -9.36 24.50
N ASN A 109 -1.59 -10.36 23.80
CA ASN A 109 -2.32 -11.60 23.54
C ASN A 109 -2.17 -12.58 24.71
N LEU A 110 -3.14 -12.53 25.61
CA LEU A 110 -3.19 -13.37 26.81
C LEU A 110 -3.40 -14.87 26.54
N SER A 111 -3.80 -15.24 25.31
CA SER A 111 -3.98 -16.65 24.94
C SER A 111 -2.66 -17.34 24.57
N LEU A 112 -1.59 -16.59 24.33
CA LEU A 112 -0.27 -17.13 24.00
C LEU A 112 0.52 -17.45 25.27
N SER A 113 0.99 -18.69 25.40
CA SER A 113 1.93 -19.07 26.46
C SER A 113 3.29 -18.41 26.24
N GLU A 114 4.07 -18.23 27.31
CA GLU A 114 5.41 -17.66 27.24
C GLU A 114 6.36 -18.48 26.34
N GLY A 115 6.18 -19.79 26.28
CA GLY A 115 6.95 -20.65 25.37
C GLY A 115 6.66 -20.34 23.89
N ILE A 116 5.39 -20.04 23.53
CA ILE A 116 5.02 -19.64 22.18
C ILE A 116 5.56 -18.24 21.87
N LYS A 117 5.43 -17.30 22.81
CA LYS A 117 5.95 -15.93 22.64
C LYS A 117 7.47 -15.93 22.45
N SER A 118 8.20 -16.72 23.27
CA SER A 118 9.65 -16.86 23.15
C SER A 118 10.05 -17.43 21.79
N ARG A 119 9.32 -18.45 21.31
CA ARG A 119 9.53 -19.00 19.96
C ARG A 119 9.34 -17.96 18.88
N TYR A 120 8.29 -17.16 18.93
CA TYR A 120 8.06 -16.10 17.93
C TYR A 120 9.11 -15.00 18.00
N ARG A 121 9.55 -14.59 19.18
CA ARG A 121 10.66 -13.62 19.32
C ARG A 121 11.97 -14.14 18.70
N SER A 122 12.21 -15.45 18.71
CA SER A 122 13.39 -16.04 18.08
C SER A 122 13.23 -16.29 16.58
N MET A 123 12.00 -16.46 16.08
CA MET A 123 11.73 -16.72 14.66
C MET A 123 11.73 -15.46 13.82
N TYR A 124 11.17 -14.37 14.34
CA TYR A 124 11.05 -13.11 13.61
C TYR A 124 12.23 -12.21 13.90
N VAL A 125 12.83 -11.67 12.84
CA VAL A 125 13.95 -10.71 12.90
C VAL A 125 13.65 -9.51 11.98
N GLY A 126 14.33 -8.39 12.22
CA GLY A 126 14.23 -7.20 11.37
C GLY A 126 12.79 -6.68 11.27
N VAL A 127 12.32 -6.37 10.04
CA VAL A 127 11.01 -5.80 9.79
C VAL A 127 9.86 -6.69 10.26
N PHE A 128 10.00 -8.01 10.18
CA PHE A 128 8.94 -8.92 10.62
C PHE A 128 8.80 -8.90 12.14
N PHE A 129 9.90 -8.73 12.88
CA PHE A 129 9.85 -8.52 14.33
C PHE A 129 9.12 -7.20 14.67
N GLU A 130 9.49 -6.12 13.98
CA GLU A 130 8.87 -4.81 14.18
C GLU A 130 7.35 -4.84 13.89
N ARG A 131 6.95 -5.48 12.79
CA ARG A 131 5.55 -5.52 12.36
C ARG A 131 4.71 -6.51 13.16
N TYR A 132 5.18 -7.74 13.36
CA TYR A 132 4.34 -8.82 13.90
C TYR A 132 4.49 -9.01 15.41
N ILE A 133 5.61 -8.61 15.99
CA ILE A 133 5.82 -8.68 17.43
C ILE A 133 5.50 -7.35 18.10
N LEU A 134 6.02 -6.25 17.56
CA LEU A 134 5.85 -4.91 18.13
C LEU A 134 4.69 -4.11 17.53
N GLY A 135 4.04 -4.60 16.47
CA GLY A 135 2.91 -3.91 15.84
C GLY A 135 3.25 -2.57 15.20
N ARG A 136 4.48 -2.37 14.72
CA ARG A 136 4.97 -1.07 14.22
C ARG A 136 4.83 -0.94 12.71
N TRP A 137 4.37 0.21 12.27
CA TRP A 137 4.40 0.61 10.86
C TRP A 137 5.84 1.03 10.50
N CYS A 138 6.55 0.15 9.85
CA CYS A 138 7.96 0.36 9.54
C CYS A 138 8.28 -0.03 8.09
N MET A 139 9.34 0.57 7.57
CA MET A 139 9.87 0.21 6.25
C MET A 139 10.29 -1.26 6.27
N ALA A 140 9.95 -1.99 5.20
CA ALA A 140 10.53 -3.31 5.00
C ALA A 140 12.06 -3.18 4.96
N GLU A 141 12.76 -3.98 5.75
CA GLU A 141 14.19 -4.23 5.52
C GLU A 141 14.29 -4.95 4.18
N GLY A 142 14.87 -4.30 3.21
CA GLY A 142 14.90 -4.79 1.84
C GLY A 142 14.62 -3.66 0.86
N LEU A 143 14.91 -2.43 1.26
CA LEU A 143 15.30 -1.44 0.25
C LEU A 143 16.44 -2.09 -0.50
N VAL A 144 16.22 -2.40 -1.78
CA VAL A 144 17.28 -2.95 -2.65
C VAL A 144 18.58 -2.13 -2.52
N TYR A 145 18.45 -0.89 -2.05
CA TYR A 145 19.52 0.08 -1.83
C TYR A 145 19.40 0.74 -0.44
N ASP A 146 19.36 -0.05 0.63
CA ASP A 146 19.29 0.46 2.02
C ASP A 146 20.48 1.36 2.39
N MET A 147 21.64 1.14 1.76
CA MET A 147 22.81 1.96 1.92
C MET A 147 22.55 3.44 1.56
N ILE A 148 21.65 3.75 0.61
CA ILE A 148 21.27 5.14 0.29
C ILE A 148 20.55 5.79 1.47
N ALA A 149 19.71 5.03 2.18
CA ALA A 149 19.00 5.55 3.34
C ALA A 149 19.95 5.76 4.55
N ARG A 150 20.97 4.93 4.67
CA ARG A 150 21.97 5.00 5.76
C ARG A 150 22.99 6.12 5.57
N ASP A 151 23.41 6.36 4.32
CA ASP A 151 24.44 7.35 4.01
C ASP A 151 24.08 8.13 2.72
N LYS A 152 23.13 9.04 2.86
CA LYS A 152 22.66 9.87 1.73
C LYS A 152 23.77 10.73 1.13
N GLU A 153 24.68 11.23 1.95
CA GLU A 153 25.78 12.10 1.49
C GLU A 153 26.73 11.38 0.53
N ARG A 154 26.92 10.08 0.75
CA ARG A 154 27.78 9.26 -0.12
C ARG A 154 27.14 8.95 -1.47
N TYR A 155 25.83 8.79 -1.51
CA TYR A 155 25.12 8.29 -2.71
C TYR A 155 24.32 9.36 -3.45
N LEU A 156 24.06 10.51 -2.83
CA LEU A 156 23.39 11.63 -3.46
C LEU A 156 24.40 12.70 -3.83
N MET A 157 24.52 12.97 -5.13
CA MET A 157 25.35 14.06 -5.61
C MET A 157 24.61 15.39 -5.41
N ARG A 158 25.27 16.33 -4.70
CA ARG A 158 24.77 17.70 -4.53
C ARG A 158 25.55 18.63 -5.47
N GLY A 159 24.84 19.36 -6.30
CA GLY A 159 25.43 20.36 -7.20
C GLY A 159 24.91 20.23 -8.64
N PRO A 160 25.29 21.18 -9.50
CA PRO A 160 24.87 21.18 -10.88
C PRO A 160 25.45 19.97 -11.63
N ILE A 161 24.59 19.24 -12.33
CA ILE A 161 24.93 18.06 -13.14
C ILE A 161 25.46 18.50 -14.54
N THR A 162 25.59 19.81 -14.76
CA THR A 162 26.04 20.39 -16.04
C THR A 162 27.50 20.06 -16.33
N GLY A 163 27.77 19.55 -17.53
CA GLY A 163 29.15 19.30 -17.98
C GLY A 163 29.74 17.93 -17.66
N MET A 164 28.94 16.98 -17.15
CA MET A 164 29.41 15.61 -16.97
C MET A 164 29.78 14.98 -18.32
N GLN A 165 31.01 14.50 -18.42
CA GLN A 165 31.52 13.76 -19.56
C GLN A 165 31.53 12.27 -19.22
N GLY A 166 31.02 11.45 -20.13
CA GLY A 166 30.94 9.99 -19.95
C GLY A 166 30.05 9.35 -20.98
N ARG A 167 29.82 8.06 -20.84
CA ARG A 167 28.82 7.34 -21.64
C ARG A 167 27.47 7.48 -20.98
N PHE A 168 26.43 7.67 -21.81
CA PHE A 168 25.08 7.83 -21.32
C PHE A 168 24.26 6.57 -21.59
N TYR A 169 23.51 6.14 -20.59
CA TYR A 169 22.61 4.98 -20.62
C TYR A 169 21.24 5.38 -20.13
N VAL A 170 20.22 4.69 -20.61
CA VAL A 170 18.85 4.83 -20.11
C VAL A 170 18.40 3.51 -19.52
N SER A 171 17.88 3.56 -18.30
CA SER A 171 17.13 2.47 -17.69
C SER A 171 15.65 2.76 -17.83
N ILE A 172 14.84 1.76 -18.21
CA ILE A 172 13.39 1.90 -18.34
C ILE A 172 12.72 0.74 -17.61
N ASP A 173 11.83 1.10 -16.66
CA ASP A 173 10.84 0.19 -16.12
C ASP A 173 9.48 0.65 -16.67
N TYR A 174 9.04 -0.06 -17.73
CA TYR A 174 7.86 0.33 -18.49
C TYR A 174 6.59 -0.23 -17.84
N GLY A 175 5.67 0.66 -17.55
CA GLY A 175 4.35 0.31 -17.02
C GLY A 175 3.24 1.16 -17.63
N THR A 176 2.11 0.54 -17.95
CA THR A 176 0.90 1.22 -18.43
C THR A 176 -0.08 1.48 -17.29
N ARG A 177 -0.38 0.46 -16.48
CA ARG A 177 -1.17 0.57 -15.24
C ARG A 177 -0.29 0.83 -14.02
N ASN A 178 0.88 0.20 -13.96
CA ASN A 178 1.90 0.49 -12.98
C ASN A 178 2.69 1.72 -13.40
N PRO A 179 3.36 2.39 -12.48
CA PRO A 179 4.21 3.52 -12.83
C PRO A 179 5.25 3.16 -13.90
N CYS A 180 5.48 4.08 -14.83
CA CYS A 180 6.60 4.01 -15.76
C CYS A 180 7.73 4.88 -15.20
N SER A 181 8.92 4.30 -15.05
CA SER A 181 10.12 5.00 -14.57
C SER A 181 11.23 4.89 -15.58
N MET A 182 11.82 6.04 -15.94
CA MET A 182 12.97 6.11 -16.85
C MET A 182 14.07 6.89 -16.16
N GLY A 183 15.29 6.36 -16.15
CA GLY A 183 16.47 7.02 -15.57
C GLY A 183 17.54 7.24 -16.61
N LEU A 184 18.05 8.48 -16.71
CA LEU A 184 19.23 8.80 -17.53
C LEU A 184 20.50 8.74 -16.66
N TRP A 185 21.44 7.94 -17.06
CA TRP A 185 22.68 7.68 -16.35
C TRP A 185 23.90 8.18 -17.11
N CYS A 186 24.85 8.77 -16.41
CA CYS A 186 26.18 9.04 -16.92
C CYS A 186 27.17 8.10 -16.24
N VAL A 187 27.94 7.37 -17.05
CA VAL A 187 28.96 6.43 -16.57
C VAL A 187 30.34 6.98 -16.92
N HIS A 188 31.15 7.23 -15.90
CA HIS A 188 32.52 7.72 -16.01
C HIS A 188 33.39 7.13 -14.90
N GLY A 189 34.59 6.67 -15.22
CA GLY A 189 35.58 6.18 -14.22
C GLY A 189 35.04 5.03 -13.36
N GLY A 190 34.21 4.14 -13.92
CA GLY A 190 33.59 3.01 -13.20
C GLY A 190 32.45 3.40 -12.25
N LYS A 191 32.00 4.65 -12.27
CA LYS A 191 30.87 5.15 -11.50
C LYS A 191 29.69 5.45 -12.40
N ALA A 192 28.49 5.06 -11.99
CA ALA A 192 27.23 5.40 -12.63
C ALA A 192 26.48 6.43 -11.80
N VAL A 193 26.11 7.54 -12.40
CA VAL A 193 25.35 8.61 -11.75
C VAL A 193 24.05 8.84 -12.50
N ARG A 194 22.90 8.72 -11.81
CA ARG A 194 21.61 9.09 -12.38
C ARG A 194 21.50 10.61 -12.40
N ILE A 195 21.44 11.17 -13.59
CA ILE A 195 21.47 12.63 -13.81
C ILE A 195 20.11 13.22 -14.14
N ALA A 196 19.16 12.41 -14.57
CA ALA A 196 17.78 12.81 -14.78
C ALA A 196 16.84 11.63 -14.61
N GLU A 197 15.56 11.91 -14.35
CA GLU A 197 14.51 10.92 -14.18
C GLU A 197 13.20 11.43 -14.81
N SER A 198 12.47 10.53 -15.46
CA SER A 198 11.08 10.72 -15.82
C SER A 198 10.27 9.64 -15.12
N TYR A 199 9.30 10.05 -14.31
CA TYR A 199 8.42 9.15 -13.58
C TYR A 199 6.97 9.52 -13.85
N TYR A 200 6.17 8.54 -14.27
CA TYR A 200 4.76 8.73 -14.54
C TYR A 200 3.91 7.64 -13.87
N ASP A 201 3.01 8.04 -13.01
CA ASP A 201 2.09 7.15 -12.31
C ASP A 201 0.66 7.42 -12.81
N SER A 202 0.16 6.52 -13.65
CA SER A 202 -1.18 6.60 -14.23
C SER A 202 -2.30 6.53 -13.18
N ARG A 203 -2.06 5.88 -12.05
CA ARG A 203 -3.03 5.79 -10.95
C ARG A 203 -3.19 7.14 -10.24
N LYS A 204 -2.09 7.86 -10.04
CA LYS A 204 -2.12 9.20 -9.42
C LYS A 204 -2.69 10.26 -10.35
N THR A 205 -2.41 10.14 -11.64
CA THR A 205 -2.88 11.12 -12.64
C THR A 205 -4.29 10.83 -13.17
N GLY A 206 -4.82 9.63 -12.91
CA GLY A 206 -6.11 9.19 -13.43
C GLY A 206 -6.15 8.94 -14.96
N ARG A 207 -4.99 8.95 -15.62
CA ARG A 207 -4.87 8.77 -17.07
C ARG A 207 -3.66 7.90 -17.42
N GLN A 208 -3.82 7.00 -18.37
CA GLN A 208 -2.70 6.27 -18.97
C GLN A 208 -2.07 7.11 -20.09
N ARG A 209 -0.75 7.07 -20.19
CA ARG A 209 -0.03 7.59 -21.35
C ARG A 209 -0.04 6.57 -22.48
N THR A 210 -0.06 7.08 -23.72
CA THR A 210 0.20 6.27 -24.91
C THR A 210 1.70 5.97 -25.05
N ASP A 211 2.04 5.01 -25.90
CA ASP A 211 3.45 4.68 -26.20
C ASP A 211 4.18 5.89 -26.78
N GLU A 212 3.50 6.67 -27.63
CA GLU A 212 4.01 7.91 -28.20
C GLU A 212 4.34 8.95 -27.12
N GLU A 213 3.46 9.14 -26.13
CA GLU A 213 3.70 10.04 -25.02
C GLU A 213 4.88 9.59 -24.12
N HIS A 214 5.06 8.27 -23.95
CA HIS A 214 6.23 7.71 -23.27
C HIS A 214 7.50 7.93 -24.09
N TYR A 215 7.43 7.77 -25.41
CA TYR A 215 8.53 8.05 -26.31
C TYR A 215 8.95 9.54 -26.27
N HIS A 216 8.00 10.45 -26.30
CA HIS A 216 8.31 11.89 -26.15
C HIS A 216 8.97 12.19 -24.80
N ALA A 217 8.50 11.59 -23.71
CA ALA A 217 9.15 11.75 -22.41
C ALA A 217 10.59 11.20 -22.40
N LEU A 218 10.88 10.12 -23.15
CA LEU A 218 12.21 9.57 -23.31
C LEU A 218 13.11 10.53 -24.11
N VAL A 219 12.60 11.10 -25.21
CA VAL A 219 13.33 12.09 -26.02
C VAL A 219 13.69 13.33 -25.19
N GLU A 220 12.74 13.84 -24.43
CA GLU A 220 12.98 14.96 -23.49
C GLU A 220 14.02 14.60 -22.43
N LEU A 221 13.92 13.41 -21.83
CA LEU A 221 14.84 12.93 -20.79
C LEU A 221 16.28 12.88 -21.32
N THR A 222 16.46 12.41 -22.54
CA THR A 222 17.80 12.28 -23.16
C THR A 222 18.37 13.60 -23.65
N ALA A 223 17.54 14.61 -23.89
CA ALA A 223 17.91 15.95 -24.34
C ALA A 223 18.95 15.94 -25.48
N GLY A 224 18.77 15.07 -26.47
CA GLY A 224 19.64 14.94 -27.65
C GLY A 224 21.01 14.31 -27.40
N ARG A 225 21.24 13.71 -26.22
CA ARG A 225 22.48 12.98 -25.92
C ARG A 225 22.53 11.67 -26.70
N TYR A 226 23.72 11.29 -27.14
CA TYR A 226 23.94 9.94 -27.66
C TYR A 226 23.85 8.93 -26.52
N ILE A 227 23.00 7.93 -26.67
CA ILE A 227 22.80 6.85 -25.69
C ILE A 227 23.59 5.64 -26.15
N ASP A 228 24.48 5.17 -25.31
CA ASP A 228 25.30 3.98 -25.55
C ASP A 228 24.46 2.72 -25.35
N SER A 229 24.71 1.67 -26.12
CA SER A 229 23.94 0.39 -26.12
C SER A 229 24.74 -0.71 -25.45
#